data_2dc75d8ae6dfe4cc47a10c30652e3cc3
#
_entry.id   2dc75d8ae6dfe4cc47a10c30652e3cc3
#
_cell.length_a   1.000
_cell.length_b   1.000
_cell.length_c   1.000
_cell.angle_alpha   90.00
_cell.angle_beta   90.00
_cell.angle_gamma   90.00
#
_symmetry.space_group_name_H-M   'P 1'
#
loop_
_entity.id
_entity.type
_entity.pdbx_description
1 polymer ?
#
loop_
_entity_poly.entity_id
_entity_poly.type
_entity_poly.pdbx_seq_one_letter_code
_entity_poly.pdbx_strand_id
1 'polypeptide(L)'
;MAKIKLQGESEKSKGIYYEVDSDVEPIGEGGTGKVYEGRCVNTKTGETKSVAIKFLFVDLPEKMVERARRESSIQLRNDNLIEMLGFIETETTHNNTTQKHYHVVSELLHGVSLTDIFDGKCSDAKGKEIPYAKKLLNIYSNDPDHFAKIVIKNVLSGLMALHDAGYIHRDIDPSNIMITDDNHIKLIDFGICKQMGKLTTHDKVQTVAGVFMGKPEYASPELALGDIKHQDQTTDIYAVGILMYQCILGHIPFEGRRYEILDKQVNMKIPSKSIKNARLRRIIDKACNKKQELRYQTSAEMRVDIESLDVKRAANPRKKHMIYVAIICALIAFLGGLVGISWNSSHKEAESITLNGNPNSAITNSSVKQAYLPTLEELYDVALNKMNSSDIDSLKEGLTVMDSLSNINYIPAIYQMAFTYGWYSDSISVNRKKMLGIAINKNFLPVSDKYSNMAVALFTRIMELNDSVYADINAMATYRLACYYVMPNDIIKRDLYKGKRLLLLSKEWATIAGDDKLLSSIDKGLANFQ
;
A
#
# COMPACT_ATOMS: atom_id res chain seq x y z
N MET A 1 9.23 -40.88 -12.14
CA MET A 1 9.10 -39.46 -11.80
C MET A 1 10.37 -38.76 -12.26
N ALA A 2 10.23 -37.83 -13.19
CA ALA A 2 11.38 -37.04 -13.63
C ALA A 2 11.64 -35.92 -12.60
N LYS A 3 12.88 -35.81 -12.12
CA LYS A 3 13.27 -34.75 -11.20
C LYS A 3 13.96 -33.65 -11.97
N ILE A 4 13.52 -32.43 -11.78
CA ILE A 4 14.17 -31.25 -12.31
C ILE A 4 15.27 -30.83 -11.31
N LYS A 5 16.51 -30.83 -11.77
CA LYS A 5 17.66 -30.37 -10.99
C LYS A 5 17.94 -28.91 -11.32
N LEU A 6 17.99 -28.06 -10.30
CA LEU A 6 18.30 -26.63 -10.41
C LEU A 6 19.61 -26.34 -9.69
N GLN A 7 20.58 -25.77 -10.40
CA GLN A 7 21.91 -25.46 -9.85
C GLN A 7 22.54 -24.33 -10.66
N GLY A 8 22.70 -23.18 -10.05
CA GLY A 8 23.49 -22.07 -10.58
C GLY A 8 24.96 -22.12 -10.12
N GLU A 9 25.74 -21.12 -10.50
CA GLU A 9 27.18 -21.07 -10.11
C GLU A 9 27.38 -20.90 -8.60
N SER A 10 26.49 -20.13 -7.93
CA SER A 10 26.49 -19.96 -6.48
C SER A 10 26.28 -21.29 -5.76
N GLU A 11 25.32 -22.09 -6.24
CA GLU A 11 24.98 -23.39 -5.66
C GLU A 11 26.10 -24.39 -5.87
N LYS A 12 26.75 -24.40 -7.05
CA LYS A 12 27.92 -25.21 -7.34
C LYS A 12 29.06 -24.91 -6.37
N SER A 13 29.36 -23.62 -6.14
CA SER A 13 30.44 -23.21 -5.22
C SER A 13 30.16 -23.61 -3.77
N LYS A 14 28.87 -23.61 -3.35
CA LYS A 14 28.43 -24.05 -2.02
C LYS A 14 28.37 -25.59 -1.91
N GLY A 15 28.45 -26.33 -3.02
CA GLY A 15 28.32 -27.78 -3.06
C GLY A 15 26.87 -28.23 -2.80
N ILE A 16 25.89 -27.46 -3.28
CA ILE A 16 24.46 -27.76 -3.15
C ILE A 16 23.77 -27.74 -4.52
N TYR A 17 22.64 -28.39 -4.62
CA TYR A 17 21.66 -28.18 -5.69
C TYR A 17 20.24 -28.33 -5.15
N TYR A 18 19.27 -27.85 -5.92
CA TYR A 18 17.88 -28.03 -5.59
C TYR A 18 17.24 -29.02 -6.57
N GLU A 19 16.29 -29.79 -6.09
CA GLU A 19 15.50 -30.70 -6.92
C GLU A 19 14.01 -30.52 -6.63
N VAL A 20 13.19 -30.61 -7.69
CA VAL A 20 11.74 -30.61 -7.62
C VAL A 20 11.22 -31.77 -8.47
N ASP A 21 10.14 -32.36 -8.04
CA ASP A 21 9.44 -33.40 -8.81
C ASP A 21 8.56 -32.73 -9.88
N SER A 22 8.75 -33.09 -11.16
CA SER A 22 8.01 -32.47 -12.26
C SER A 22 6.51 -32.81 -12.29
N ASP A 23 6.14 -33.90 -11.60
CA ASP A 23 4.80 -34.47 -11.66
C ASP A 23 3.92 -34.06 -10.46
N VAL A 24 4.47 -33.22 -9.55
CA VAL A 24 3.75 -32.71 -8.36
C VAL A 24 3.04 -31.40 -8.68
N GLU A 25 1.80 -31.29 -8.22
CA GLU A 25 1.04 -30.04 -8.32
C GLU A 25 1.71 -28.93 -7.51
N PRO A 26 1.64 -27.67 -7.95
CA PRO A 26 2.17 -26.55 -7.21
C PRO A 26 1.45 -26.40 -5.86
N ILE A 27 2.21 -26.06 -4.82
CA ILE A 27 1.66 -25.74 -3.49
C ILE A 27 1.07 -24.34 -3.42
N GLY A 28 1.31 -23.51 -4.45
CA GLY A 28 0.74 -22.16 -4.60
C GLY A 28 1.00 -21.59 -5.98
N GLU A 29 0.13 -20.70 -6.41
CA GLU A 29 0.27 -19.96 -7.67
C GLU A 29 -0.07 -18.49 -7.42
N GLY A 30 0.70 -17.58 -8.02
CA GLY A 30 0.51 -16.14 -7.92
C GLY A 30 0.83 -15.44 -9.23
N GLY A 31 0.66 -14.12 -9.26
CA GLY A 31 0.84 -13.31 -10.48
C GLY A 31 2.23 -13.36 -11.13
N THR A 32 3.24 -13.88 -10.44
CA THR A 32 4.63 -13.93 -10.94
C THR A 32 5.15 -15.35 -11.17
N GLY A 33 4.43 -16.39 -10.77
CA GLY A 33 4.91 -17.77 -10.91
C GLY A 33 4.18 -18.77 -10.04
N LYS A 34 4.64 -20.04 -10.14
CA LYS A 34 4.12 -21.18 -9.37
C LYS A 34 5.14 -21.62 -8.34
N VAL A 35 4.68 -21.98 -7.15
CA VAL A 35 5.52 -22.45 -6.04
C VAL A 35 5.39 -23.95 -5.89
N TYR A 36 6.50 -24.64 -5.83
CA TYR A 36 6.58 -26.09 -5.66
C TYR A 36 7.35 -26.45 -4.39
N GLU A 37 6.99 -27.55 -3.77
CA GLU A 37 7.80 -28.19 -2.76
C GLU A 37 9.00 -28.86 -3.42
N GLY A 38 10.21 -28.55 -2.94
CA GLY A 38 11.45 -29.11 -3.45
C GLY A 38 12.40 -29.48 -2.32
N ARG A 39 13.61 -29.90 -2.68
CA ARG A 39 14.67 -30.26 -1.73
C ARG A 39 15.98 -29.57 -2.08
N CYS A 40 16.66 -29.04 -1.09
CA CYS A 40 18.05 -28.66 -1.16
C CYS A 40 18.89 -29.89 -0.80
N VAL A 41 19.81 -30.27 -1.66
CA VAL A 41 20.69 -31.44 -1.47
C VAL A 41 22.13 -30.95 -1.36
N ASN A 42 22.81 -31.32 -0.26
CA ASN A 42 24.24 -31.09 -0.10
C ASN A 42 25.01 -32.23 -0.79
N THR A 43 25.83 -31.88 -1.77
CA THR A 43 26.57 -32.87 -2.56
C THR A 43 27.70 -33.60 -1.81
N LYS A 44 28.18 -33.00 -0.69
CA LYS A 44 29.29 -33.54 0.12
C LYS A 44 28.75 -34.44 1.25
N THR A 45 27.67 -34.02 1.92
CA THR A 45 27.14 -34.76 3.08
C THR A 45 25.96 -35.66 2.73
N GLY A 46 25.32 -35.45 1.59
CA GLY A 46 24.08 -36.13 1.22
C GLY A 46 22.83 -35.64 1.99
N GLU A 47 23.01 -34.69 2.89
CA GLU A 47 21.88 -34.10 3.66
C GLU A 47 20.88 -33.42 2.73
N THR A 48 19.63 -33.58 3.08
CA THR A 48 18.51 -32.93 2.35
C THR A 48 17.67 -32.09 3.27
N LYS A 49 17.27 -30.89 2.80
CA LYS A 49 16.33 -29.99 3.49
C LYS A 49 15.19 -29.64 2.54
N SER A 50 13.94 -29.73 3.01
CA SER A 50 12.77 -29.26 2.22
C SER A 50 12.82 -27.74 2.04
N VAL A 51 12.46 -27.28 0.84
CA VAL A 51 12.46 -25.88 0.43
C VAL A 51 11.23 -25.58 -0.43
N ALA A 52 10.83 -24.33 -0.49
CA ALA A 52 9.88 -23.83 -1.47
C ALA A 52 10.64 -23.24 -2.67
N ILE A 53 10.23 -23.62 -3.88
CA ILE A 53 10.86 -23.17 -5.13
C ILE A 53 9.79 -22.54 -5.99
N LYS A 54 9.87 -21.22 -6.18
CA LYS A 54 8.99 -20.45 -7.04
C LYS A 54 9.57 -20.39 -8.45
N PHE A 55 8.89 -21.02 -9.40
CA PHE A 55 9.18 -20.94 -10.82
C PHE A 55 8.53 -19.68 -11.37
N LEU A 56 9.32 -18.71 -11.77
CA LEU A 56 8.79 -17.49 -12.37
C LEU A 56 8.27 -17.78 -13.78
N PHE A 57 7.19 -17.11 -14.18
CA PHE A 57 6.69 -17.22 -15.55
C PHE A 57 7.71 -16.70 -16.55
N VAL A 58 7.79 -17.35 -17.70
CA VAL A 58 8.82 -17.09 -18.72
C VAL A 58 8.67 -15.73 -19.39
N ASP A 59 7.43 -15.25 -19.51
CA ASP A 59 7.04 -13.99 -20.14
C ASP A 59 7.02 -12.79 -19.19
N LEU A 60 7.55 -12.95 -17.97
CA LEU A 60 7.64 -11.85 -17.04
C LEU A 60 8.54 -10.72 -17.57
N PRO A 61 8.13 -9.47 -17.41
CA PRO A 61 8.97 -8.33 -17.71
C PRO A 61 10.30 -8.41 -16.93
N GLU A 62 11.42 -8.07 -17.57
CA GLU A 62 12.76 -8.11 -16.97
C GLU A 62 12.82 -7.40 -15.60
N LYS A 63 12.09 -6.30 -15.46
CA LYS A 63 11.94 -5.57 -14.19
C LYS A 63 11.38 -6.43 -13.05
N MET A 64 10.47 -7.35 -13.35
CA MET A 64 9.90 -8.24 -12.33
C MET A 64 10.89 -9.36 -11.96
N VAL A 65 11.68 -9.82 -12.91
CA VAL A 65 12.77 -10.78 -12.68
C VAL A 65 13.85 -10.15 -11.78
N GLU A 66 14.27 -8.92 -12.08
CA GLU A 66 15.25 -8.20 -11.26
C GLU A 66 14.74 -7.90 -9.85
N ARG A 67 13.43 -7.67 -9.72
CA ARG A 67 12.77 -7.51 -8.42
C ARG A 67 12.87 -8.80 -7.61
N ALA A 68 12.52 -9.95 -8.21
CA ALA A 68 12.62 -11.26 -7.56
C ALA A 68 14.07 -11.61 -7.20
N ARG A 69 15.04 -11.24 -8.04
CA ARG A 69 16.47 -11.39 -7.76
C ARG A 69 16.91 -10.58 -6.53
N ARG A 70 16.45 -9.34 -6.40
CA ARG A 70 16.75 -8.48 -5.23
C ARG A 70 16.08 -9.01 -3.96
N GLU A 71 14.83 -9.40 -4.05
CA GLU A 71 14.09 -10.03 -2.94
C GLU A 71 14.87 -11.23 -2.37
N SER A 72 15.26 -12.14 -3.24
CA SER A 72 16.02 -13.34 -2.83
C SER A 72 17.45 -13.04 -2.33
N SER A 73 17.97 -11.84 -2.56
CA SER A 73 19.26 -11.40 -1.99
C SER A 73 19.15 -10.94 -0.52
N ILE A 74 17.93 -10.73 -0.01
CA ILE A 74 17.68 -10.35 1.38
C ILE A 74 17.72 -11.63 2.24
N GLN A 75 18.94 -12.10 2.54
CA GLN A 75 19.15 -13.32 3.32
C GLN A 75 19.22 -12.99 4.81
N LEU A 76 18.06 -12.87 5.45
CA LEU A 76 17.93 -12.64 6.88
C LEU A 76 17.37 -13.87 7.56
N ARG A 77 17.92 -14.20 8.75
CA ARG A 77 17.41 -15.26 9.62
C ARG A 77 16.70 -14.63 10.81
N ASN A 78 15.41 -14.84 10.87
CA ASN A 78 14.57 -14.37 11.96
C ASN A 78 13.32 -15.24 12.05
N ASP A 79 12.86 -15.55 13.25
CA ASP A 79 11.70 -16.42 13.46
C ASP A 79 10.40 -15.83 12.92
N ASN A 80 10.37 -14.53 12.64
CA ASN A 80 9.21 -13.81 12.14
C ASN A 80 9.38 -13.28 10.70
N LEU A 81 10.42 -13.74 9.98
CA LEU A 81 10.60 -13.50 8.54
C LEU A 81 10.81 -14.82 7.81
N ILE A 82 10.35 -14.89 6.57
CA ILE A 82 10.70 -16.01 5.68
C ILE A 82 12.21 -15.96 5.35
N GLU A 83 12.90 -17.10 5.46
CA GLU A 83 14.31 -17.21 5.07
C GLU A 83 14.42 -17.38 3.54
N MET A 84 15.03 -16.41 2.86
CA MET A 84 15.36 -16.50 1.45
C MET A 84 16.66 -17.26 1.29
N LEU A 85 16.68 -18.30 0.45
CA LEU A 85 17.81 -19.21 0.30
C LEU A 85 18.61 -18.97 -0.98
N GLY A 86 17.96 -18.46 -2.04
CA GLY A 86 18.67 -18.17 -3.28
C GLY A 86 17.80 -17.77 -4.46
N PHE A 87 18.50 -17.35 -5.52
CA PHE A 87 17.94 -17.07 -6.83
C PHE A 87 18.73 -17.87 -7.86
N ILE A 88 18.04 -18.67 -8.66
CA ILE A 88 18.68 -19.56 -9.62
C ILE A 88 18.24 -19.15 -11.03
N GLU A 89 19.22 -19.04 -11.90
CA GLU A 89 19.01 -18.85 -13.33
C GLU A 89 19.40 -20.16 -14.04
N THR A 90 18.49 -20.69 -14.85
CA THR A 90 18.74 -21.86 -15.69
C THR A 90 18.42 -21.52 -17.15
N GLU A 91 19.02 -22.24 -18.06
CA GLU A 91 18.82 -22.06 -19.50
C GLU A 91 18.38 -23.40 -20.11
N THR A 92 17.39 -23.31 -21.01
CA THR A 92 17.01 -24.43 -21.87
C THR A 92 17.21 -24.01 -23.32
N THR A 93 17.85 -24.87 -24.12
CA THR A 93 18.05 -24.62 -25.56
C THR A 93 17.14 -25.56 -26.33
N HIS A 94 16.23 -24.98 -27.12
CA HIS A 94 15.36 -25.72 -28.03
C HIS A 94 15.42 -25.06 -29.41
N ASN A 95 15.68 -25.83 -30.46
CA ASN A 95 15.74 -25.36 -31.85
C ASN A 95 16.62 -24.09 -32.04
N ASN A 96 17.84 -24.08 -31.47
CA ASN A 96 18.80 -22.97 -31.47
C ASN A 96 18.31 -21.68 -30.79
N THR A 97 17.22 -21.74 -30.03
CA THR A 97 16.78 -20.62 -29.21
C THR A 97 17.05 -20.96 -27.75
N THR A 98 17.85 -20.14 -27.06
CA THR A 98 18.11 -20.28 -25.63
C THR A 98 17.07 -19.48 -24.84
N GLN A 99 16.37 -20.14 -23.94
CA GLN A 99 15.38 -19.53 -23.07
C GLN A 99 15.87 -19.58 -21.62
N LYS A 100 15.82 -18.44 -20.95
CA LYS A 100 16.19 -18.31 -19.53
C LYS A 100 14.98 -18.55 -18.66
N HIS A 101 15.20 -19.29 -17.58
CA HIS A 101 14.23 -19.54 -16.54
C HIS A 101 14.78 -19.09 -15.20
N TYR A 102 13.91 -18.52 -14.37
CA TYR A 102 14.28 -17.93 -13.10
C TYR A 102 13.49 -18.58 -11.96
N HIS A 103 14.20 -18.88 -10.88
CA HIS A 103 13.64 -19.56 -9.73
C HIS A 103 14.06 -18.85 -8.43
N VAL A 104 13.08 -18.60 -7.57
CA VAL A 104 13.32 -18.07 -6.22
C VAL A 104 13.22 -19.25 -5.24
N VAL A 105 14.19 -19.39 -4.35
CA VAL A 105 14.20 -20.44 -3.35
C VAL A 105 14.11 -19.83 -1.96
N SER A 106 13.19 -20.34 -1.15
CA SER A 106 12.99 -19.96 0.25
C SER A 106 12.81 -21.18 1.15
N GLU A 107 12.79 -20.97 2.46
CA GLU A 107 12.33 -22.01 3.36
C GLU A 107 10.91 -22.44 3.00
N LEU A 108 10.62 -23.74 3.20
CA LEU A 108 9.27 -24.27 3.05
C LEU A 108 8.50 -24.05 4.35
N LEU A 109 7.39 -23.33 4.24
CA LEU A 109 6.49 -23.07 5.37
C LEU A 109 5.20 -23.90 5.20
N HIS A 110 4.79 -24.56 6.26
CA HIS A 110 3.49 -25.21 6.37
C HIS A 110 2.62 -24.40 7.32
N GLY A 111 1.43 -23.98 6.88
CA GLY A 111 0.58 -23.15 7.69
C GLY A 111 -0.58 -22.54 6.91
N VAL A 112 -1.16 -21.50 7.49
CA VAL A 112 -2.26 -20.72 6.91
C VAL A 112 -1.90 -19.24 6.93
N SER A 113 -2.48 -18.46 6.02
CA SER A 113 -2.32 -17.00 6.05
C SER A 113 -3.14 -16.36 7.18
N LEU A 114 -2.80 -15.15 7.56
CA LEU A 114 -3.64 -14.37 8.47
C LEU A 114 -5.01 -14.03 7.85
N THR A 115 -5.10 -13.98 6.51
CA THR A 115 -6.37 -13.87 5.80
C THR A 115 -7.26 -15.07 6.09
N ASP A 116 -6.69 -16.30 6.09
CA ASP A 116 -7.45 -17.51 6.41
C ASP A 116 -8.02 -17.48 7.84
N ILE A 117 -7.24 -16.92 8.80
CA ILE A 117 -7.74 -16.73 10.17
C ILE A 117 -8.94 -15.77 10.20
N PHE A 118 -8.89 -14.67 9.47
CA PHE A 118 -10.02 -13.74 9.36
C PHE A 118 -11.25 -14.37 8.69
N ASP A 119 -11.02 -15.30 7.77
CA ASP A 119 -12.06 -16.11 7.10
C ASP A 119 -12.55 -17.28 7.97
N GLY A 120 -12.04 -17.45 9.20
CA GLY A 120 -12.43 -18.54 10.10
C GLY A 120 -11.78 -19.89 9.77
N LYS A 121 -10.70 -19.90 8.97
CA LYS A 121 -10.01 -21.13 8.54
C LYS A 121 -8.75 -21.35 9.39
N CYS A 122 -8.45 -22.61 9.70
CA CYS A 122 -7.24 -23.01 10.43
C CYS A 122 -6.60 -24.29 9.87
N SER A 123 -6.98 -24.69 8.65
CA SER A 123 -6.41 -25.85 7.95
C SER A 123 -5.66 -25.39 6.71
N ASP A 124 -4.55 -26.05 6.41
CA ASP A 124 -3.76 -25.79 5.21
C ASP A 124 -4.49 -26.22 3.91
N ALA A 125 -3.86 -25.96 2.77
CA ALA A 125 -4.42 -26.31 1.46
C ALA A 125 -4.66 -27.83 1.27
N LYS A 126 -4.01 -28.69 2.06
CA LYS A 126 -4.20 -30.14 2.06
C LYS A 126 -5.28 -30.60 3.05
N GLY A 127 -5.95 -29.65 3.73
CA GLY A 127 -6.98 -29.94 4.74
C GLY A 127 -6.45 -30.35 6.12
N LYS A 128 -5.13 -30.29 6.35
CA LYS A 128 -4.52 -30.57 7.65
C LYS A 128 -4.74 -29.39 8.58
N GLU A 129 -5.37 -29.61 9.73
CA GLU A 129 -5.53 -28.59 10.76
C GLU A 129 -4.17 -28.18 11.34
N ILE A 130 -3.94 -26.87 11.45
CA ILE A 130 -2.75 -26.28 12.07
C ILE A 130 -3.11 -25.90 13.52
N PRO A 131 -2.56 -26.61 14.54
CA PRO A 131 -2.98 -26.42 15.94
C PRO A 131 -2.78 -24.98 16.44
N TYR A 132 -1.69 -24.33 16.02
CA TYR A 132 -1.42 -22.95 16.42
C TYR A 132 -2.40 -21.97 15.77
N ALA A 133 -2.74 -22.17 14.48
CA ALA A 133 -3.76 -21.39 13.80
C ALA A 133 -5.14 -21.53 14.47
N LYS A 134 -5.53 -22.76 14.84
CA LYS A 134 -6.76 -23.02 15.60
C LYS A 134 -6.77 -22.30 16.95
N LYS A 135 -5.64 -22.32 17.68
CA LYS A 135 -5.49 -21.57 18.93
C LYS A 135 -5.66 -20.08 18.70
N LEU A 136 -5.02 -19.52 17.67
CA LEU A 136 -5.13 -18.10 17.33
C LEU A 136 -6.55 -17.72 16.89
N LEU A 137 -7.21 -18.55 16.10
CA LEU A 137 -8.61 -18.35 15.70
C LEU A 137 -9.54 -18.30 16.91
N ASN A 138 -9.32 -19.19 17.89
CA ASN A 138 -10.10 -19.16 19.14
C ASN A 138 -9.83 -17.88 19.94
N ILE A 139 -8.58 -17.42 20.01
CA ILE A 139 -8.24 -16.14 20.68
C ILE A 139 -8.90 -14.99 19.90
N TYR A 140 -8.83 -14.96 18.57
CA TYR A 140 -9.45 -13.94 17.73
C TYR A 140 -10.95 -13.80 18.01
N SER A 141 -11.65 -14.93 18.11
CA SER A 141 -13.09 -14.96 18.36
C SER A 141 -13.50 -14.49 19.77
N ASN A 142 -12.64 -14.70 20.80
CA ASN A 142 -12.99 -14.43 22.19
C ASN A 142 -12.31 -13.18 22.78
N ASP A 143 -11.10 -12.86 22.35
CA ASP A 143 -10.30 -11.71 22.81
C ASP A 143 -9.50 -11.11 21.66
N PRO A 144 -10.15 -10.33 20.77
CA PRO A 144 -9.47 -9.68 19.64
C PRO A 144 -8.33 -8.74 20.05
N ASP A 145 -8.42 -8.11 21.21
CA ASP A 145 -7.36 -7.26 21.75
C ASP A 145 -6.09 -8.07 22.05
N HIS A 146 -6.24 -9.25 22.61
CA HIS A 146 -5.11 -10.16 22.86
C HIS A 146 -4.57 -10.75 21.58
N PHE A 147 -5.44 -11.15 20.65
CA PHE A 147 -5.04 -11.60 19.31
C PHE A 147 -4.19 -10.55 18.58
N ALA A 148 -4.67 -9.30 18.52
CA ALA A 148 -3.94 -8.20 17.90
C ALA A 148 -2.54 -8.03 18.50
N LYS A 149 -2.40 -8.09 19.83
CA LYS A 149 -1.10 -7.99 20.49
C LYS A 149 -0.15 -9.12 20.09
N ILE A 150 -0.65 -10.36 19.98
CA ILE A 150 0.17 -11.50 19.55
C ILE A 150 0.66 -11.28 18.11
N VAL A 151 -0.25 -11.03 17.17
CA VAL A 151 0.08 -10.88 15.77
C VAL A 151 1.05 -9.72 15.57
N ILE A 152 0.72 -8.54 16.09
CA ILE A 152 1.49 -7.32 15.84
C ILE A 152 2.89 -7.39 16.47
N LYS A 153 3.06 -7.99 17.64
CA LYS A 153 4.40 -8.19 18.24
C LYS A 153 5.31 -9.03 17.35
N ASN A 154 4.79 -10.09 16.74
CA ASN A 154 5.55 -10.94 15.83
C ASN A 154 5.88 -10.22 14.50
N VAL A 155 4.90 -9.52 13.91
CA VAL A 155 5.10 -8.70 12.71
C VAL A 155 6.17 -7.65 12.96
N LEU A 156 6.12 -6.93 14.07
CA LEU A 156 7.12 -5.93 14.43
C LEU A 156 8.51 -6.54 14.64
N SER A 157 8.61 -7.77 15.17
CA SER A 157 9.89 -8.48 15.28
C SER A 157 10.52 -8.76 13.92
N GLY A 158 9.72 -9.21 12.95
CA GLY A 158 10.18 -9.40 11.58
C GLY A 158 10.63 -8.09 10.94
N LEU A 159 9.80 -7.02 11.10
CA LEU A 159 10.13 -5.69 10.58
C LEU A 159 11.39 -5.10 11.21
N MET A 160 11.64 -5.32 12.50
CA MET A 160 12.89 -4.87 13.13
C MET A 160 14.12 -5.44 12.40
N ALA A 161 14.14 -6.75 12.15
CA ALA A 161 15.25 -7.37 11.45
C ALA A 161 15.40 -6.85 10.00
N LEU A 162 14.30 -6.60 9.31
CA LEU A 162 14.29 -6.06 7.96
C LEU A 162 14.77 -4.59 7.92
N HIS A 163 14.27 -3.76 8.85
CA HIS A 163 14.64 -2.35 8.97
C HIS A 163 16.11 -2.18 9.39
N ASP A 164 16.61 -3.01 10.32
CA ASP A 164 18.02 -3.01 10.75
C ASP A 164 18.95 -3.37 9.60
N ALA A 165 18.50 -4.22 8.66
CA ALA A 165 19.22 -4.54 7.43
C ALA A 165 19.11 -3.43 6.35
N GLY A 166 18.39 -2.34 6.63
CA GLY A 166 18.25 -1.20 5.73
C GLY A 166 17.15 -1.34 4.68
N TYR A 167 16.17 -2.22 4.88
CA TYR A 167 15.06 -2.42 3.95
C TYR A 167 13.72 -2.03 4.57
N ILE A 168 12.75 -1.63 3.74
CA ILE A 168 11.34 -1.46 4.11
C ILE A 168 10.50 -2.43 3.29
N HIS A 169 9.44 -2.97 3.89
CA HIS A 169 8.60 -4.01 3.29
C HIS A 169 7.61 -3.48 2.26
N ARG A 170 6.86 -2.45 2.59
CA ARG A 170 5.85 -1.73 1.78
C ARG A 170 4.58 -2.52 1.43
N ASP A 171 4.48 -3.79 1.80
CA ASP A 171 3.31 -4.64 1.51
C ASP A 171 2.88 -5.46 2.74
N ILE A 172 2.70 -4.78 3.86
CA ILE A 172 2.20 -5.40 5.08
C ILE A 172 0.68 -5.53 4.98
N ASP A 173 0.22 -6.76 4.79
CA ASP A 173 -1.19 -7.12 4.75
C ASP A 173 -1.39 -8.58 5.24
N PRO A 174 -2.63 -9.02 5.54
CA PRO A 174 -2.89 -10.36 6.08
C PRO A 174 -2.47 -11.52 5.17
N SER A 175 -2.44 -11.35 3.84
CA SER A 175 -2.02 -12.43 2.93
C SER A 175 -0.52 -12.66 2.93
N ASN A 176 0.26 -11.66 3.37
CA ASN A 176 1.71 -11.70 3.48
C ASN A 176 2.18 -12.05 4.90
N ILE A 177 1.28 -12.56 5.76
CA ILE A 177 1.57 -13.02 7.12
C ILE A 177 1.11 -14.46 7.25
N MET A 178 2.03 -15.37 7.55
CA MET A 178 1.78 -16.79 7.66
C MET A 178 1.87 -17.26 9.11
N ILE A 179 0.90 -18.05 9.53
CA ILE A 179 0.87 -18.76 10.81
C ILE A 179 1.29 -20.20 10.54
N THR A 180 2.44 -20.59 11.05
CA THR A 180 3.10 -21.85 10.72
C THR A 180 2.78 -22.96 11.72
N ASP A 181 2.97 -24.22 11.30
CA ASP A 181 2.71 -25.40 12.13
C ASP A 181 3.78 -25.60 13.23
N ASP A 182 4.92 -24.92 13.13
CA ASP A 182 5.95 -24.83 14.16
C ASP A 182 5.76 -23.64 15.14
N ASN A 183 4.56 -23.06 15.17
CA ASN A 183 4.11 -22.00 16.07
C ASN A 183 4.74 -20.61 15.87
N HIS A 184 5.16 -20.28 14.66
CA HIS A 184 5.63 -18.94 14.32
C HIS A 184 4.56 -18.15 13.56
N ILE A 185 4.71 -16.83 13.59
CA ILE A 185 4.01 -15.89 12.73
C ILE A 185 5.08 -15.20 11.91
N LYS A 186 5.09 -15.44 10.61
CA LYS A 186 6.16 -14.97 9.71
C LYS A 186 5.62 -14.01 8.66
N LEU A 187 6.35 -12.93 8.42
CA LEU A 187 6.21 -12.13 7.22
C LEU A 187 6.80 -12.89 6.04
N ILE A 188 6.02 -13.00 4.98
CA ILE A 188 6.40 -13.62 3.72
C ILE A 188 6.27 -12.59 2.60
N ASP A 189 6.93 -12.80 1.49
CA ASP A 189 6.88 -11.94 0.28
C ASP A 189 7.52 -10.54 0.47
N PHE A 190 8.78 -10.45 0.08
CA PHE A 190 9.55 -9.19 0.04
C PHE A 190 9.47 -8.49 -1.32
N GLY A 191 8.51 -8.89 -2.16
CA GLY A 191 8.45 -8.51 -3.57
C GLY A 191 8.44 -7.02 -3.87
N ILE A 192 8.05 -6.14 -2.94
CA ILE A 192 8.13 -4.69 -3.11
C ILE A 192 9.08 -3.99 -2.12
N CYS A 193 9.96 -4.77 -1.46
CA CYS A 193 10.94 -4.21 -0.56
C CYS A 193 11.83 -3.16 -1.24
N LYS A 194 12.17 -2.12 -0.49
CA LYS A 194 13.05 -1.03 -0.92
C LYS A 194 14.21 -0.89 0.05
N GLN A 195 15.42 -0.71 -0.49
CA GLN A 195 16.58 -0.34 0.32
C GLN A 195 16.48 1.13 0.74
N MET A 196 16.55 1.40 2.04
CA MET A 196 16.51 2.77 2.58
C MET A 196 17.72 3.58 2.09
N GLY A 197 17.48 4.86 1.81
CA GLY A 197 18.54 5.79 1.39
C GLY A 197 19.07 5.60 -0.03
N LYS A 198 18.68 4.55 -0.75
CA LYS A 198 19.08 4.35 -2.15
C LYS A 198 17.87 4.40 -3.06
N LEU A 199 17.85 5.39 -3.96
CA LEU A 199 16.93 5.43 -5.09
C LEU A 199 17.53 4.55 -6.21
N THR A 200 16.95 3.38 -6.42
CA THR A 200 17.33 2.53 -7.55
C THR A 200 16.77 3.10 -8.85
N THR A 201 17.29 2.66 -9.99
CA THR A 201 16.75 3.02 -11.31
C THR A 201 15.28 2.64 -11.42
N HIS A 202 14.86 1.58 -10.72
CA HIS A 202 13.48 1.12 -10.63
C HIS A 202 12.60 2.07 -9.82
N ASP A 203 13.09 2.58 -8.69
CA ASP A 203 12.36 3.59 -7.89
C ASP A 203 12.20 4.89 -8.69
N LYS A 204 13.18 5.26 -9.52
CA LYS A 204 13.07 6.40 -10.43
C LYS A 204 12.01 6.19 -11.52
N VAL A 205 11.87 4.96 -12.04
CA VAL A 205 10.83 4.63 -13.02
C VAL A 205 9.44 4.58 -12.36
N GLN A 206 9.33 4.09 -11.13
CA GLN A 206 8.09 4.19 -10.34
C GLN A 206 7.69 5.66 -10.08
N THR A 207 8.66 6.54 -9.82
CA THR A 207 8.41 7.98 -9.63
C THR A 207 7.87 8.63 -10.91
N VAL A 208 8.33 8.18 -12.08
CA VAL A 208 7.83 8.66 -13.39
C VAL A 208 6.45 8.09 -13.73
N ALA A 209 6.15 6.88 -13.25
CA ALA A 209 4.89 6.19 -13.54
C ALA A 209 3.76 6.47 -12.53
N GLY A 210 4.07 6.97 -11.30
CA GLY A 210 3.07 7.20 -10.24
C GLY A 210 2.23 5.96 -9.89
N VAL A 211 2.74 4.77 -10.17
CA VAL A 211 2.00 3.52 -9.98
C VAL A 211 2.10 3.10 -8.52
N PHE A 212 0.98 3.13 -7.82
CA PHE A 212 0.85 2.49 -6.51
C PHE A 212 0.87 0.97 -6.67
N MET A 213 1.82 0.32 -5.99
CA MET A 213 1.91 -1.15 -5.89
C MET A 213 1.56 -1.57 -4.46
N GLY A 214 0.76 -2.60 -4.32
CA GLY A 214 0.27 -3.13 -3.04
C GLY A 214 -1.24 -2.97 -2.88
N LYS A 215 -1.74 -3.28 -1.69
CA LYS A 215 -3.15 -3.18 -1.33
C LYS A 215 -3.47 -1.79 -0.80
N PRO A 216 -4.41 -1.05 -1.42
CA PRO A 216 -4.76 0.32 -1.03
C PRO A 216 -5.24 0.42 0.41
N GLU A 217 -5.82 -0.65 0.94
CA GLU A 217 -6.37 -0.74 2.29
C GLU A 217 -5.33 -0.50 3.39
N TYR A 218 -4.06 -0.84 3.12
CA TYR A 218 -2.95 -0.74 4.08
C TYR A 218 -1.94 0.36 3.70
N ALA A 219 -2.17 1.07 2.59
CA ALA A 219 -1.24 2.07 2.09
C ALA A 219 -1.07 3.24 3.06
N SER A 220 0.17 3.59 3.36
CA SER A 220 0.47 4.86 4.04
C SER A 220 0.24 6.05 3.10
N PRO A 221 0.02 7.28 3.61
CA PRO A 221 -0.18 8.45 2.79
C PRO A 221 0.90 8.66 1.72
N GLU A 222 2.18 8.55 2.09
CA GLU A 222 3.31 8.70 1.17
C GLU A 222 3.36 7.59 0.13
N LEU A 223 2.94 6.37 0.50
CA LEU A 223 2.85 5.26 -0.44
C LEU A 223 1.67 5.46 -1.40
N ALA A 224 0.52 5.91 -0.89
CA ALA A 224 -0.67 6.23 -1.68
C ALA A 224 -0.42 7.37 -2.67
N LEU A 225 0.40 8.36 -2.29
CA LEU A 225 0.82 9.48 -3.15
C LEU A 225 1.94 9.10 -4.12
N GLY A 226 2.52 7.90 -4.04
CA GLY A 226 3.67 7.51 -4.84
C GLY A 226 4.95 8.30 -4.51
N ASP A 227 5.03 8.89 -3.31
CA ASP A 227 6.17 9.65 -2.85
C ASP A 227 7.32 8.74 -2.40
N ILE A 228 8.05 8.22 -3.37
CA ILE A 228 9.12 7.23 -3.11
C ILE A 228 10.27 7.82 -2.29
N LYS A 229 10.51 9.13 -2.37
CA LYS A 229 11.63 9.77 -1.66
C LYS A 229 11.45 9.74 -0.15
N HIS A 230 10.21 9.88 0.31
CA HIS A 230 9.90 9.92 1.74
C HIS A 230 9.42 8.57 2.30
N GLN A 231 9.48 7.49 1.52
CA GLN A 231 9.19 6.15 2.04
C GLN A 231 10.37 5.63 2.86
N ASP A 232 10.12 5.42 4.14
CA ASP A 232 11.04 4.87 5.12
C ASP A 232 10.34 3.82 6.01
N GLN A 233 10.95 3.43 7.11
CA GLN A 233 10.39 2.44 8.05
C GLN A 233 9.03 2.85 8.64
N THR A 234 8.71 4.14 8.68
CA THR A 234 7.42 4.65 9.18
C THR A 234 6.27 4.34 8.20
N THR A 235 6.59 4.03 6.96
CA THR A 235 5.66 3.53 5.93
C THR A 235 5.08 2.17 6.34
N ASP A 236 5.93 1.24 6.77
CA ASP A 236 5.52 -0.08 7.27
C ASP A 236 4.76 0.05 8.61
N ILE A 237 5.20 0.94 9.49
CA ILE A 237 4.54 1.20 10.77
C ILE A 237 3.09 1.64 10.59
N TYR A 238 2.81 2.46 9.57
CA TYR A 238 1.44 2.84 9.23
C TYR A 238 0.60 1.61 8.84
N ALA A 239 1.11 0.76 7.95
CA ALA A 239 0.42 -0.46 7.53
C ALA A 239 0.18 -1.43 8.71
N VAL A 240 1.15 -1.56 9.64
CA VAL A 240 0.98 -2.31 10.89
C VAL A 240 -0.13 -1.73 11.75
N GLY A 241 -0.28 -0.40 11.79
CA GLY A 241 -1.38 0.26 12.49
C GLY A 241 -2.76 -0.09 11.90
N ILE A 242 -2.87 -0.13 10.56
CA ILE A 242 -4.09 -0.59 9.87
C ILE A 242 -4.36 -2.07 10.14
N LEU A 243 -3.32 -2.90 10.07
CA LEU A 243 -3.44 -4.34 10.39
C LEU A 243 -3.91 -4.56 11.84
N MET A 244 -3.38 -3.79 12.79
CA MET A 244 -3.81 -3.83 14.19
C MET A 244 -5.28 -3.45 14.35
N TYR A 245 -5.73 -2.42 13.62
CA TYR A 245 -7.14 -2.03 13.58
C TYR A 245 -8.01 -3.20 13.10
N GLN A 246 -7.63 -3.86 12.02
CA GLN A 246 -8.36 -5.01 11.47
C GLN A 246 -8.35 -6.21 12.43
N CYS A 247 -7.23 -6.51 13.07
CA CYS A 247 -7.15 -7.58 14.08
C CYS A 247 -8.15 -7.38 15.23
N ILE A 248 -8.44 -6.12 15.61
CA ILE A 248 -9.34 -5.80 16.72
C ILE A 248 -10.81 -5.76 16.29
N LEU A 249 -11.10 -5.21 15.12
CA LEU A 249 -12.47 -4.92 14.68
C LEU A 249 -13.01 -5.89 13.62
N GLY A 250 -12.14 -6.72 13.02
CA GLY A 250 -12.52 -7.68 11.99
C GLY A 250 -12.71 -7.08 10.59
N HIS A 251 -12.53 -5.77 10.43
CA HIS A 251 -12.66 -5.07 9.15
C HIS A 251 -11.62 -3.96 9.01
N ILE A 252 -11.36 -3.54 7.79
CA ILE A 252 -10.47 -2.42 7.46
C ILE A 252 -11.11 -1.07 7.82
N PRO A 253 -10.33 0.00 8.07
CA PRO A 253 -10.87 1.30 8.44
C PRO A 253 -11.56 2.04 7.29
N PHE A 254 -11.18 1.78 6.06
CA PHE A 254 -11.71 2.46 4.87
C PHE A 254 -12.11 1.45 3.81
N GLU A 255 -13.35 1.55 3.35
CA GLU A 255 -13.95 0.77 2.28
C GLU A 255 -14.31 1.66 1.11
N GLY A 256 -14.41 1.08 -0.09
CA GLY A 256 -14.75 1.77 -1.32
C GLY A 256 -13.92 1.30 -2.51
N ARG A 257 -13.99 2.03 -3.61
CA ARG A 257 -13.14 1.77 -4.78
C ARG A 257 -11.68 2.11 -4.46
N ARG A 258 -10.75 1.53 -5.19
CA ARG A 258 -9.30 1.69 -4.97
C ARG A 258 -8.86 3.13 -4.71
N TYR A 259 -9.29 4.07 -5.55
CA TYR A 259 -8.93 5.48 -5.41
C TYR A 259 -9.57 6.15 -4.20
N GLU A 260 -10.82 5.78 -3.83
CA GLU A 260 -11.50 6.30 -2.63
C GLU A 260 -10.76 5.88 -1.36
N ILE A 261 -10.27 4.63 -1.33
CA ILE A 261 -9.48 4.13 -0.22
C ILE A 261 -8.16 4.90 -0.14
N LEU A 262 -7.43 5.06 -1.26
CA LEU A 262 -6.18 5.81 -1.30
C LEU A 262 -6.37 7.27 -0.86
N ASP A 263 -7.44 7.93 -1.30
CA ASP A 263 -7.78 9.28 -0.85
C ASP A 263 -8.04 9.34 0.66
N LYS A 264 -8.84 8.40 1.19
CA LYS A 264 -9.11 8.30 2.63
C LYS A 264 -7.81 8.03 3.42
N GLN A 265 -6.90 7.22 2.87
CA GLN A 265 -5.59 6.99 3.49
C GLN A 265 -4.76 8.28 3.59
N VAL A 266 -4.85 9.15 2.60
CA VAL A 266 -4.16 10.46 2.62
C VAL A 266 -4.86 11.44 3.56
N ASN A 267 -6.18 11.58 3.44
CA ASN A 267 -6.91 12.74 3.95
C ASN A 267 -7.73 12.47 5.22
N MET A 268 -8.19 11.24 5.46
CA MET A 268 -9.09 10.94 6.57
C MET A 268 -8.38 10.31 7.76
N LYS A 269 -8.74 10.73 8.97
CA LYS A 269 -8.30 10.07 10.20
C LYS A 269 -8.92 8.67 10.30
N ILE A 270 -8.15 7.73 10.85
CA ILE A 270 -8.65 6.38 11.13
C ILE A 270 -9.86 6.48 12.09
N PRO A 271 -10.98 5.78 11.80
CA PRO A 271 -12.18 5.80 12.64
C PRO A 271 -12.01 4.94 13.91
N SER A 272 -10.99 5.24 14.71
CA SER A 272 -10.54 4.43 15.86
C SER A 272 -11.48 4.49 17.08
N LYS A 273 -12.53 5.34 17.08
CA LYS A 273 -13.46 5.50 18.21
C LYS A 273 -14.20 4.21 18.60
N SER A 274 -14.42 3.30 17.64
CA SER A 274 -15.02 1.98 17.85
C SER A 274 -14.15 1.04 18.69
N ILE A 275 -12.83 1.29 18.78
CA ILE A 275 -11.90 0.51 19.60
C ILE A 275 -12.12 0.87 21.08
N LYS A 276 -12.66 -0.08 21.84
CA LYS A 276 -13.01 0.13 23.28
C LYS A 276 -11.78 0.36 24.14
N ASN A 277 -10.69 -0.36 23.86
CA ASN A 277 -9.44 -0.27 24.60
C ASN A 277 -8.71 1.03 24.26
N ALA A 278 -8.77 2.03 25.14
CA ALA A 278 -8.19 3.35 24.91
C ALA A 278 -6.66 3.35 24.74
N ARG A 279 -5.95 2.31 25.22
CA ARG A 279 -4.50 2.20 25.04
C ARG A 279 -4.18 1.68 23.63
N LEU A 280 -4.84 0.62 23.17
CA LEU A 280 -4.70 0.10 21.80
C LEU A 280 -5.12 1.16 20.78
N ARG A 281 -6.21 1.88 21.04
CA ARG A 281 -6.63 2.99 20.20
C ARG A 281 -5.53 4.06 20.04
N ARG A 282 -4.85 4.45 21.14
CA ARG A 282 -3.75 5.44 21.07
C ARG A 282 -2.55 4.93 20.27
N ILE A 283 -2.24 3.63 20.36
CA ILE A 283 -1.17 3.03 19.56
C ILE A 283 -1.52 3.10 18.07
N ILE A 284 -2.74 2.73 17.70
CA ILE A 284 -3.22 2.82 16.31
C ILE A 284 -3.24 4.26 15.82
N ASP A 285 -3.76 5.21 16.61
CA ASP A 285 -3.80 6.63 16.25
C ASP A 285 -2.39 7.21 16.04
N LYS A 286 -1.39 6.78 16.83
CA LYS A 286 0.00 7.18 16.67
C LYS A 286 0.62 6.52 15.42
N ALA A 287 0.47 5.21 15.25
CA ALA A 287 1.01 4.47 14.12
C ALA A 287 0.45 4.98 12.77
N CYS A 288 -0.86 5.29 12.73
CA CYS A 288 -1.56 5.74 11.54
C CYS A 288 -1.64 7.27 11.41
N ASN A 289 -0.75 8.03 12.06
CA ASN A 289 -0.71 9.48 11.88
C ASN A 289 -0.37 9.80 10.43
N LYS A 290 -1.04 10.80 9.84
CA LYS A 290 -0.80 11.18 8.45
C LYS A 290 0.60 11.79 8.26
N LYS A 291 1.09 12.50 9.25
CA LYS A 291 2.45 13.02 9.28
C LYS A 291 3.41 11.97 9.81
N GLN A 292 4.43 11.62 9.04
CA GLN A 292 5.40 10.56 9.35
C GLN A 292 6.15 10.84 10.67
N GLU A 293 6.54 12.08 10.89
CA GLU A 293 7.28 12.54 12.08
C GLU A 293 6.50 12.39 13.39
N LEU A 294 5.17 12.21 13.32
CA LEU A 294 4.30 11.98 14.48
C LEU A 294 3.97 10.51 14.73
N ARG A 295 4.43 9.62 13.86
CA ARG A 295 4.31 8.16 14.04
C ARG A 295 5.37 7.64 15.02
N TYR A 296 5.35 6.36 15.29
CA TYR A 296 6.52 5.66 15.82
C TYR A 296 7.64 5.75 14.78
N GLN A 297 8.86 6.03 15.24
CA GLN A 297 9.99 6.18 14.34
C GLN A 297 10.71 4.85 14.07
N THR A 298 10.50 3.85 14.93
CA THR A 298 11.03 2.50 14.76
C THR A 298 9.97 1.44 15.12
N SER A 299 10.08 0.26 14.53
CA SER A 299 9.27 -0.90 14.91
C SER A 299 9.48 -1.30 16.36
N ALA A 300 10.70 -1.12 16.89
CA ALA A 300 11.02 -1.37 18.30
C ALA A 300 10.23 -0.44 19.24
N GLU A 301 10.13 0.86 18.91
CA GLU A 301 9.37 1.83 19.71
C GLU A 301 7.88 1.42 19.81
N MET A 302 7.25 1.04 18.69
CA MET A 302 5.86 0.57 18.68
C MET A 302 5.70 -0.73 19.48
N ARG A 303 6.65 -1.66 19.35
CA ARG A 303 6.63 -2.93 20.08
C ARG A 303 6.68 -2.72 21.59
N VAL A 304 7.56 -1.84 22.08
CA VAL A 304 7.66 -1.50 23.50
C VAL A 304 6.33 -0.97 24.05
N ASP A 305 5.64 -0.11 23.31
CA ASP A 305 4.33 0.40 23.73
C ASP A 305 3.29 -0.72 23.83
N ILE A 306 3.27 -1.68 22.89
CA ILE A 306 2.37 -2.85 22.94
C ILE A 306 2.71 -3.75 24.15
N GLU A 307 3.98 -4.03 24.41
CA GLU A 307 4.44 -4.85 25.53
C GLU A 307 4.10 -4.21 26.88
N SER A 308 4.15 -2.87 26.97
CA SER A 308 3.76 -2.11 28.15
C SER A 308 2.29 -2.32 28.58
N LEU A 309 1.43 -2.79 27.64
CA LEU A 309 0.04 -3.10 27.93
C LEU A 309 -0.13 -4.33 28.82
N ASP A 310 0.81 -5.26 28.76
CA ASP A 310 0.80 -6.51 29.52
C ASP A 310 1.32 -6.31 30.95
N VAL A 311 2.06 -5.23 31.20
CA VAL A 311 2.54 -4.88 32.53
C VAL A 311 1.35 -4.37 33.37
N LYS A 312 0.90 -5.16 34.35
CA LYS A 312 -0.03 -4.67 35.36
C LYS A 312 0.61 -3.44 36.00
N ARG A 313 0.03 -2.25 35.81
CA ARG A 313 0.49 -1.05 36.55
C ARG A 313 0.50 -1.39 38.02
N ALA A 314 1.67 -1.56 38.63
CA ALA A 314 1.85 -1.44 40.05
C ALA A 314 1.14 -0.15 40.44
N ALA A 315 0.15 -0.26 41.38
CA ALA A 315 -0.73 0.85 41.73
C ALA A 315 0.13 2.11 41.97
N ASN A 316 -0.11 3.12 41.17
CA ASN A 316 0.73 4.31 41.06
C ASN A 316 0.96 4.90 42.46
N PRO A 317 2.18 4.88 43.04
CA PRO A 317 2.42 5.33 44.40
C PRO A 317 2.02 6.79 44.62
N ARG A 318 1.98 7.60 43.52
CA ARG A 318 1.48 8.99 43.54
C ARG A 318 -0.02 9.10 43.86
N LYS A 319 -0.87 8.11 43.44
CA LYS A 319 -2.29 8.11 43.85
C LYS A 319 -2.48 7.79 45.33
N LYS A 320 -1.69 6.86 45.88
CA LYS A 320 -1.67 6.62 47.33
C LYS A 320 -1.19 7.87 48.09
N HIS A 321 -0.13 8.54 47.62
CA HIS A 321 0.36 9.78 48.24
C HIS A 321 -0.66 10.91 48.17
N MET A 322 -1.34 11.11 47.02
CA MET A 322 -2.42 12.10 46.92
C MET A 322 -3.62 11.78 47.82
N ILE A 323 -3.98 10.51 48.02
CA ILE A 323 -5.04 10.12 48.95
C ILE A 323 -4.60 10.39 50.41
N TYR A 324 -3.35 10.06 50.76
CA TYR A 324 -2.82 10.40 52.08
C TYR A 324 -2.71 11.92 52.32
N VAL A 325 -2.29 12.69 51.35
CA VAL A 325 -2.27 14.15 51.41
C VAL A 325 -3.68 14.71 51.53
N ALA A 326 -4.66 14.18 50.79
CA ALA A 326 -6.05 14.61 50.92
C ALA A 326 -6.66 14.27 52.30
N ILE A 327 -6.33 13.11 52.87
CA ILE A 327 -6.74 12.71 54.23
C ILE A 327 -6.08 13.60 55.27
N ILE A 328 -4.81 13.91 55.14
CA ILE A 328 -4.08 14.82 56.05
C ILE A 328 -4.64 16.24 55.94
N CYS A 329 -4.91 16.76 54.76
CA CYS A 329 -5.55 18.07 54.58
C CYS A 329 -6.96 18.11 55.16
N ALA A 330 -7.76 17.02 55.04
CA ALA A 330 -9.07 16.92 55.67
C ALA A 330 -8.98 16.87 57.18
N LEU A 331 -8.00 16.16 57.75
CA LEU A 331 -7.73 16.14 59.20
C LEU A 331 -7.27 17.51 59.74
N ILE A 332 -6.42 18.22 59.03
CA ILE A 332 -5.99 19.57 59.35
C ILE A 332 -7.19 20.54 59.30
N ALA A 333 -8.03 20.46 58.26
CA ALA A 333 -9.25 21.24 58.17
C ALA A 333 -10.24 20.96 59.31
N PHE A 334 -10.39 19.68 59.70
CA PHE A 334 -11.23 19.27 60.81
C PHE A 334 -10.70 19.76 62.17
N LEU A 335 -9.38 19.67 62.39
CA LEU A 335 -8.71 20.22 63.59
C LEU A 335 -8.72 21.75 63.63
N GLY A 336 -8.52 22.40 62.47
CA GLY A 336 -8.62 23.85 62.31
C GLY A 336 -10.04 24.37 62.57
N GLY A 337 -11.07 23.58 62.16
CA GLY A 337 -12.48 23.88 62.48
C GLY A 337 -12.80 23.82 63.96
N LEU A 338 -12.20 22.88 64.68
CA LEU A 338 -12.36 22.77 66.15
C LEU A 338 -11.68 23.93 66.89
N VAL A 339 -10.55 24.41 66.40
CA VAL A 339 -9.85 25.61 66.94
C VAL A 339 -10.57 26.90 66.55
N GLY A 340 -11.18 26.97 65.35
CA GLY A 340 -11.94 28.13 64.90
C GLY A 340 -13.25 28.37 65.66
N ILE A 341 -13.88 27.32 66.19
CA ILE A 341 -15.07 27.45 67.02
C ILE A 341 -14.76 28.05 68.40
N SER A 342 -13.50 27.92 68.87
CA SER A 342 -13.04 28.52 70.13
C SER A 342 -12.62 29.99 70.02
N TRP A 343 -12.42 30.54 68.78
CA TRP A 343 -11.93 31.90 68.61
C TRP A 343 -13.00 32.91 68.11
N ASN A 344 -14.21 32.46 67.76
CA ASN A 344 -15.22 33.35 67.17
C ASN A 344 -16.19 33.94 68.20
N SER A 345 -15.72 34.12 69.48
CA SER A 345 -16.50 34.87 70.50
C SER A 345 -15.96 36.28 70.78
N SER A 346 -15.01 36.82 70.03
CA SER A 346 -14.53 38.18 70.21
C SER A 346 -14.18 38.79 68.87
N HIS A 347 -15.04 39.56 68.33
CA HIS A 347 -14.94 40.75 67.50
C HIS A 347 -16.00 40.77 66.39
N LYS A 348 -17.07 41.51 66.72
CA LYS A 348 -17.93 42.15 65.71
C LYS A 348 -17.33 43.52 65.36
N GLU A 349 -17.60 43.88 64.12
CA GLU A 349 -17.54 45.20 63.51
C GLU A 349 -16.35 45.45 62.56
N ALA A 350 -16.69 45.46 61.26
CA ALA A 350 -16.54 46.63 60.38
C ALA A 350 -16.79 46.28 58.91
N GLU A 351 -17.82 46.89 58.40
CA GLU A 351 -18.02 47.52 57.10
C GLU A 351 -18.02 46.72 55.80
N SER A 352 -19.21 46.75 55.22
CA SER A 352 -19.61 46.48 53.86
C SER A 352 -18.95 47.41 52.83
N ILE A 353 -18.34 46.86 51.78
CA ILE A 353 -18.21 47.56 50.51
C ILE A 353 -18.81 46.66 49.41
N THR A 354 -19.90 47.12 48.88
CA THR A 354 -20.55 46.61 47.69
C THR A 354 -19.76 46.96 46.44
N LEU A 355 -19.43 45.97 45.62
CA LEU A 355 -19.15 46.17 44.20
C LEU A 355 -20.02 45.24 43.36
N ASN A 356 -21.04 45.87 42.76
CA ASN A 356 -21.84 45.31 41.67
C ASN A 356 -20.95 45.10 40.45
N GLY A 357 -20.90 43.89 39.93
CA GLY A 357 -20.33 43.56 38.65
C GLY A 357 -20.99 42.32 38.09
N ASN A 358 -21.94 42.53 37.23
CA ASN A 358 -22.71 41.51 36.55
C ASN A 358 -21.82 40.80 35.50
N PRO A 359 -21.58 39.48 35.53
CA PRO A 359 -20.95 38.74 34.45
C PRO A 359 -22.00 37.95 33.64
N ASN A 360 -22.75 38.64 32.81
CA ASN A 360 -23.44 38.01 31.70
C ASN A 360 -22.93 38.67 30.41
N SER A 361 -21.84 38.17 29.88
CA SER A 361 -21.52 38.34 28.49
C SER A 361 -21.27 36.93 27.89
N ALA A 362 -22.17 36.55 27.03
CA ALA A 362 -22.23 35.34 26.26
C ALA A 362 -20.89 34.96 25.64
N ILE A 363 -20.39 33.80 25.97
CA ILE A 363 -19.46 33.08 25.11
C ILE A 363 -20.29 32.52 23.97
N THR A 364 -20.32 33.27 22.88
CA THR A 364 -20.79 32.78 21.60
C THR A 364 -19.93 31.59 21.21
N ASN A 365 -20.57 30.44 21.12
CA ASN A 365 -20.03 29.26 20.43
C ASN A 365 -19.62 29.67 19.02
N SER A 366 -18.36 29.96 18.81
CA SER A 366 -17.78 29.90 17.48
C SER A 366 -17.72 28.41 17.10
N SER A 367 -18.74 27.96 16.39
CA SER A 367 -18.69 26.72 15.62
C SER A 367 -17.43 26.76 14.77
N VAL A 368 -16.42 25.98 15.18
CA VAL A 368 -15.30 25.63 14.30
C VAL A 368 -15.94 24.92 13.13
N LYS A 369 -16.13 25.61 12.01
CA LYS A 369 -16.46 25.00 10.73
C LYS A 369 -15.39 23.95 10.50
N GLN A 370 -15.78 22.69 10.61
CA GLN A 370 -14.97 21.57 10.19
C GLN A 370 -14.63 21.85 8.72
N ALA A 371 -13.35 22.06 8.41
CA ALA A 371 -12.91 22.36 7.07
C ALA A 371 -13.37 21.19 6.17
N TYR A 372 -14.28 21.48 5.27
CA TYR A 372 -14.73 20.54 4.26
C TYR A 372 -13.54 20.25 3.34
N LEU A 373 -13.07 19.01 3.33
CA LEU A 373 -12.07 18.55 2.38
C LEU A 373 -12.81 18.00 1.16
N PRO A 374 -12.59 18.58 -0.03
CA PRO A 374 -13.26 18.14 -1.24
C PRO A 374 -12.88 16.69 -1.59
N THR A 375 -13.83 15.96 -2.19
CA THR A 375 -13.57 14.62 -2.74
C THR A 375 -12.68 14.70 -3.97
N LEU A 376 -12.12 13.54 -4.42
CA LEU A 376 -11.34 13.49 -5.66
C LEU A 376 -12.15 13.92 -6.87
N GLU A 377 -13.43 13.59 -6.89
CA GLU A 377 -14.36 13.98 -7.96
C GLU A 377 -14.61 15.49 -7.95
N GLU A 378 -14.84 16.08 -6.79
CA GLU A 378 -14.99 17.54 -6.64
C GLU A 378 -13.70 18.28 -7.01
N LEU A 379 -12.52 17.76 -6.61
CA LEU A 379 -11.23 18.33 -7.01
C LEU A 379 -11.03 18.22 -8.52
N TYR A 380 -11.40 17.09 -9.12
CA TYR A 380 -11.37 16.88 -10.55
C TYR A 380 -12.28 17.86 -11.29
N ASP A 381 -13.52 18.02 -10.85
CA ASP A 381 -14.48 18.93 -11.47
C ASP A 381 -14.01 20.39 -11.37
N VAL A 382 -13.50 20.80 -10.22
CA VAL A 382 -12.91 22.14 -10.04
C VAL A 382 -11.71 22.33 -10.98
N ALA A 383 -10.83 21.34 -11.06
CA ALA A 383 -9.68 21.39 -11.95
C ALA A 383 -10.09 21.41 -13.42
N LEU A 384 -11.08 20.61 -13.82
CA LEU A 384 -11.61 20.57 -15.18
C LEU A 384 -12.24 21.90 -15.59
N ASN A 385 -13.01 22.52 -14.69
CA ASN A 385 -13.59 23.85 -14.90
C ASN A 385 -12.50 24.91 -15.10
N LYS A 386 -11.44 24.89 -14.29
CA LYS A 386 -10.27 25.76 -14.45
C LYS A 386 -9.56 25.52 -15.78
N MET A 387 -9.39 24.27 -16.19
CA MET A 387 -8.77 23.90 -17.48
C MET A 387 -9.60 24.31 -18.69
N ASN A 388 -10.91 24.51 -18.55
CA ASN A 388 -11.81 24.98 -19.59
C ASN A 388 -11.93 26.52 -19.62
N SER A 389 -11.29 27.23 -18.71
CA SER A 389 -11.24 28.70 -18.69
C SER A 389 -10.48 29.25 -19.89
N SER A 390 -10.83 30.45 -20.31
CA SER A 390 -10.08 31.21 -21.30
C SER A 390 -8.86 31.93 -20.69
N ASP A 391 -8.71 31.89 -19.38
CA ASP A 391 -7.59 32.47 -18.64
C ASP A 391 -6.44 31.47 -18.47
N ILE A 392 -5.21 31.90 -18.82
CA ILE A 392 -4.03 31.02 -18.78
C ILE A 392 -3.62 30.60 -17.38
N ASP A 393 -3.80 31.48 -16.39
CA ASP A 393 -3.39 31.16 -15.03
C ASP A 393 -4.37 30.17 -14.39
N SER A 394 -5.67 30.33 -14.65
CA SER A 394 -6.69 29.32 -14.32
C SER A 394 -6.41 27.96 -14.98
N LEU A 395 -6.04 27.94 -16.26
CA LEU A 395 -5.64 26.72 -16.97
C LEU A 395 -4.45 26.03 -16.29
N LYS A 396 -3.40 26.78 -15.93
CA LYS A 396 -2.21 26.24 -15.25
C LYS A 396 -2.53 25.70 -13.85
N GLU A 397 -3.35 26.41 -13.10
CA GLU A 397 -3.83 25.93 -11.79
C GLU A 397 -4.64 24.62 -11.94
N GLY A 398 -5.56 24.56 -12.91
CA GLY A 398 -6.29 23.34 -13.21
C GLY A 398 -5.39 22.19 -13.58
N LEU A 399 -4.38 22.42 -14.44
CA LEU A 399 -3.39 21.42 -14.81
C LEU A 399 -2.56 20.94 -13.61
N THR A 400 -2.22 21.80 -12.67
CA THR A 400 -1.48 21.42 -11.46
C THR A 400 -2.28 20.46 -10.59
N VAL A 401 -3.60 20.72 -10.43
CA VAL A 401 -4.50 19.81 -9.70
C VAL A 401 -4.68 18.50 -10.47
N MET A 402 -4.89 18.55 -11.79
CA MET A 402 -5.00 17.36 -12.63
C MET A 402 -3.73 16.50 -12.59
N ASP A 403 -2.55 17.13 -12.61
CA ASP A 403 -1.28 16.42 -12.45
C ASP A 403 -1.21 15.70 -11.10
N SER A 404 -1.60 16.37 -10.02
CA SER A 404 -1.67 15.77 -8.68
C SER A 404 -2.64 14.58 -8.64
N LEU A 405 -3.83 14.72 -9.20
CA LEU A 405 -4.83 13.65 -9.32
C LEU A 405 -4.34 12.51 -10.22
N SER A 406 -3.68 12.85 -11.33
CA SER A 406 -3.04 11.88 -12.22
C SER A 406 -1.96 11.08 -11.47
N ASN A 407 -1.18 11.72 -10.63
CA ASN A 407 -0.11 11.08 -9.86
C ASN A 407 -0.63 10.04 -8.85
N ILE A 408 -1.84 10.21 -8.34
CA ILE A 408 -2.52 9.21 -7.49
C ILE A 408 -3.34 8.18 -8.28
N ASN A 409 -3.13 8.06 -9.58
CA ASN A 409 -3.83 7.13 -10.48
C ASN A 409 -5.35 7.38 -10.64
N TYR A 410 -5.81 8.60 -10.43
CA TYR A 410 -7.18 8.94 -10.75
C TYR A 410 -7.38 8.96 -12.27
N ILE A 411 -7.95 7.88 -12.82
CA ILE A 411 -8.02 7.63 -14.28
C ILE A 411 -8.64 8.79 -15.06
N PRO A 412 -9.73 9.45 -14.62
CA PRO A 412 -10.25 10.61 -15.34
C PRO A 412 -9.23 11.74 -15.48
N ALA A 413 -8.40 11.99 -14.46
CA ALA A 413 -7.36 13.02 -14.52
C ALA A 413 -6.21 12.61 -15.45
N ILE A 414 -5.77 11.35 -15.40
CA ILE A 414 -4.76 10.81 -16.34
C ILE A 414 -5.26 11.01 -17.78
N TYR A 415 -6.53 10.71 -18.03
CA TYR A 415 -7.13 10.87 -19.36
C TYR A 415 -7.17 12.33 -19.80
N GLN A 416 -7.56 13.26 -18.91
CA GLN A 416 -7.58 14.71 -19.22
C GLN A 416 -6.17 15.25 -19.51
N MET A 417 -5.14 14.78 -18.82
CA MET A 417 -3.76 15.12 -19.10
C MET A 417 -3.32 14.57 -20.47
N ALA A 418 -3.62 13.27 -20.74
CA ALA A 418 -3.36 12.66 -22.04
C ALA A 418 -4.10 13.37 -23.18
N PHE A 419 -5.34 13.76 -22.94
CA PHE A 419 -6.16 14.54 -23.86
C PHE A 419 -5.56 15.92 -24.16
N THR A 420 -5.04 16.60 -23.14
CA THR A 420 -4.42 17.92 -23.29
C THR A 420 -3.13 17.85 -24.11
N TYR A 421 -2.29 16.84 -23.90
CA TYR A 421 -0.98 16.72 -24.56
C TYR A 421 -1.01 15.87 -25.84
N GLY A 422 -2.04 15.05 -26.02
CA GLY A 422 -2.13 14.09 -27.11
C GLY A 422 -2.66 14.64 -28.43
N TRP A 423 -2.86 13.71 -29.34
CA TRP A 423 -3.41 13.97 -30.65
C TRP A 423 -4.94 14.07 -30.60
N TYR A 424 -5.44 15.28 -30.48
CA TYR A 424 -6.85 15.61 -30.55
C TYR A 424 -7.06 16.84 -31.41
N SER A 425 -8.04 16.78 -32.29
CA SER A 425 -8.41 17.88 -33.22
C SER A 425 -9.64 18.68 -32.76
N ASP A 426 -10.21 18.35 -31.59
CA ASP A 426 -11.32 19.10 -31.04
C ASP A 426 -10.89 20.49 -30.54
N SER A 427 -11.86 21.40 -30.51
CA SER A 427 -11.61 22.80 -30.19
C SER A 427 -11.01 23.02 -28.80
N ILE A 428 -11.41 22.19 -27.80
CA ILE A 428 -10.96 22.31 -26.41
C ILE A 428 -9.47 21.94 -26.32
N SER A 429 -9.10 20.78 -26.84
CA SER A 429 -7.70 20.32 -26.82
C SER A 429 -6.78 21.26 -27.60
N VAL A 430 -7.21 21.73 -28.78
CA VAL A 430 -6.44 22.67 -29.61
C VAL A 430 -6.28 24.01 -28.89
N ASN A 431 -7.33 24.52 -28.25
CA ASN A 431 -7.28 25.77 -27.50
C ASN A 431 -6.34 25.70 -26.31
N ARG A 432 -6.41 24.62 -25.49
CA ARG A 432 -5.48 24.38 -24.37
C ARG A 432 -4.02 24.35 -24.83
N LYS A 433 -3.73 23.65 -25.93
CA LYS A 433 -2.37 23.62 -26.50
C LYS A 433 -1.89 25.01 -26.90
N LYS A 434 -2.73 25.80 -27.57
CA LYS A 434 -2.39 27.18 -27.96
C LYS A 434 -2.10 28.06 -26.73
N MET A 435 -2.96 28.00 -25.72
CA MET A 435 -2.79 28.77 -24.47
C MET A 435 -1.49 28.39 -23.74
N LEU A 436 -1.10 27.11 -23.76
CA LEU A 436 0.12 26.62 -23.16
C LEU A 436 1.38 26.85 -24.02
N GLY A 437 1.24 27.48 -25.19
CA GLY A 437 2.34 27.69 -26.12
C GLY A 437 2.87 26.40 -26.77
N ILE A 438 2.06 25.32 -26.77
CA ILE A 438 2.42 24.06 -27.40
C ILE A 438 2.19 24.19 -28.89
N ALA A 439 3.28 24.19 -29.69
CA ALA A 439 3.20 24.21 -31.12
C ALA A 439 2.58 22.92 -31.67
N ILE A 440 1.63 23.06 -32.59
CA ILE A 440 0.93 21.95 -33.25
C ILE A 440 1.15 22.00 -34.78
N ASN A 441 1.25 20.84 -35.38
CA ASN A 441 1.37 20.71 -36.85
C ASN A 441 -0.03 20.75 -37.51
N LYS A 442 -0.06 20.65 -38.83
CA LYS A 442 -1.30 20.62 -39.65
C LYS A 442 -2.27 19.49 -39.31
N ASN A 443 -1.78 18.43 -38.63
CA ASN A 443 -2.57 17.28 -38.20
C ASN A 443 -2.94 17.37 -36.71
N PHE A 444 -2.80 18.54 -36.07
CA PHE A 444 -3.07 18.81 -34.65
C PHE A 444 -2.21 18.02 -33.67
N LEU A 445 -1.12 17.38 -34.13
CA LEU A 445 -0.11 16.79 -33.26
C LEU A 445 0.80 17.88 -32.67
N PRO A 446 1.20 17.80 -31.41
CA PRO A 446 2.28 18.61 -30.87
C PRO A 446 3.55 18.42 -31.69
N VAL A 447 4.22 19.51 -32.06
CA VAL A 447 5.50 19.46 -32.79
C VAL A 447 6.63 18.94 -31.92
N SER A 448 6.50 19.10 -30.59
CA SER A 448 7.49 18.61 -29.62
C SER A 448 7.22 17.15 -29.24
N ASP A 449 8.21 16.30 -29.44
CA ASP A 449 8.19 14.88 -29.02
C ASP A 449 7.88 14.71 -27.52
N LYS A 450 8.26 15.69 -26.69
CA LYS A 450 8.01 15.69 -25.24
C LYS A 450 6.54 15.49 -24.92
N TYR A 451 5.66 16.31 -25.49
CA TYR A 451 4.22 16.27 -25.15
C TYR A 451 3.53 15.03 -25.73
N SER A 452 3.91 14.64 -26.92
CA SER A 452 3.37 13.43 -27.55
C SER A 452 3.81 12.17 -26.82
N ASN A 453 5.07 12.10 -26.39
CA ASN A 453 5.56 11.00 -25.55
C ASN A 453 4.88 10.97 -24.18
N MET A 454 4.58 12.13 -23.58
CA MET A 454 3.78 12.21 -22.35
C MET A 454 2.38 11.64 -22.56
N ALA A 455 1.70 12.01 -23.65
CA ALA A 455 0.36 11.49 -23.93
C ALA A 455 0.35 9.98 -24.12
N VAL A 456 1.33 9.45 -24.87
CA VAL A 456 1.47 8.00 -25.07
C VAL A 456 1.73 7.28 -23.74
N ALA A 457 2.59 7.82 -22.89
CA ALA A 457 2.85 7.26 -21.57
C ALA A 457 1.58 7.25 -20.69
N LEU A 458 0.80 8.33 -20.73
CA LEU A 458 -0.45 8.43 -19.97
C LEU A 458 -1.54 7.46 -20.50
N PHE A 459 -1.69 7.31 -21.81
CA PHE A 459 -2.62 6.30 -22.37
C PHE A 459 -2.17 4.89 -22.06
N THR A 460 -0.87 4.60 -22.11
CA THR A 460 -0.33 3.29 -21.71
C THR A 460 -0.63 3.02 -20.23
N ARG A 461 -0.48 4.02 -19.37
CA ARG A 461 -0.78 3.91 -17.95
C ARG A 461 -2.26 3.61 -17.67
N ILE A 462 -3.19 4.25 -18.38
CA ILE A 462 -4.63 3.95 -18.26
C ILE A 462 -4.89 2.47 -18.60
N MET A 463 -4.32 2.00 -19.70
CA MET A 463 -4.45 0.61 -20.14
C MET A 463 -3.87 -0.38 -19.11
N GLU A 464 -2.73 -0.04 -18.49
CA GLU A 464 -2.09 -0.87 -17.47
C GLU A 464 -2.86 -0.90 -16.14
N LEU A 465 -3.56 0.18 -15.80
CA LEU A 465 -4.43 0.24 -14.62
C LEU A 465 -5.64 -0.68 -14.75
N ASN A 466 -6.13 -0.88 -15.98
CA ASN A 466 -7.14 -1.88 -16.33
C ASN A 466 -8.38 -1.89 -15.42
N ASP A 467 -8.85 -0.71 -15.01
CA ASP A 467 -9.96 -0.57 -14.06
C ASP A 467 -11.30 -0.57 -14.80
N SER A 468 -12.11 -1.60 -14.57
CA SER A 468 -13.42 -1.78 -15.23
C SER A 468 -14.46 -0.71 -14.90
N VAL A 469 -14.27 0.03 -13.80
CA VAL A 469 -15.14 1.16 -13.44
C VAL A 469 -15.06 2.29 -14.50
N TYR A 470 -13.90 2.40 -15.17
CA TYR A 470 -13.65 3.39 -16.22
C TYR A 470 -13.54 2.73 -17.60
N ALA A 471 -14.43 1.78 -17.89
CA ALA A 471 -14.44 1.03 -19.15
C ALA A 471 -14.48 1.93 -20.39
N ASP A 472 -15.23 3.02 -20.34
CA ASP A 472 -15.32 4.05 -21.40
C ASP A 472 -13.97 4.76 -21.62
N ILE A 473 -13.33 5.17 -20.54
CA ILE A 473 -11.99 5.80 -20.59
C ILE A 473 -10.94 4.79 -21.05
N ASN A 474 -10.97 3.55 -20.55
CA ASN A 474 -10.08 2.47 -20.98
C ASN A 474 -10.23 2.19 -22.49
N ALA A 475 -11.46 2.12 -22.97
CA ALA A 475 -11.76 1.95 -24.39
C ALA A 475 -11.14 3.07 -25.24
N MET A 476 -11.40 4.32 -24.87
CA MET A 476 -10.92 5.48 -25.61
C MET A 476 -9.39 5.62 -25.51
N ALA A 477 -8.80 5.43 -24.35
CA ALA A 477 -7.35 5.50 -24.16
C ALA A 477 -6.63 4.44 -25.01
N THR A 478 -7.11 3.20 -24.98
CA THR A 478 -6.57 2.09 -25.76
C THR A 478 -6.74 2.32 -27.26
N TYR A 479 -7.89 2.85 -27.69
CA TYR A 479 -8.12 3.27 -29.09
C TYR A 479 -7.12 4.34 -29.54
N ARG A 480 -6.91 5.37 -28.72
CA ARG A 480 -5.94 6.43 -29.04
C ARG A 480 -4.52 5.92 -29.11
N LEU A 481 -4.14 5.04 -28.18
CA LEU A 481 -2.83 4.40 -28.21
C LEU A 481 -2.65 3.55 -29.49
N ALA A 482 -3.69 2.81 -29.91
CA ALA A 482 -3.67 2.08 -31.16
C ALA A 482 -3.42 3.01 -32.37
N CYS A 483 -4.07 4.17 -32.40
CA CYS A 483 -3.85 5.15 -33.47
C CYS A 483 -2.39 5.59 -33.59
N TYR A 484 -1.67 5.77 -32.48
CA TYR A 484 -0.23 6.08 -32.51
C TYR A 484 0.63 4.99 -33.15
N TYR A 485 0.23 3.70 -33.01
CA TYR A 485 0.95 2.58 -33.64
C TYR A 485 0.57 2.33 -35.11
N VAL A 486 -0.66 2.70 -35.51
CA VAL A 486 -1.18 2.44 -36.87
C VAL A 486 -0.89 3.59 -37.81
N MET A 487 -1.07 4.82 -37.38
CA MET A 487 -0.91 6.00 -38.23
C MET A 487 0.54 6.41 -38.32
N PRO A 488 1.00 6.87 -39.54
CA PRO A 488 2.34 7.40 -39.67
C PRO A 488 2.55 8.62 -38.78
N ASN A 489 3.53 8.53 -37.87
CA ASN A 489 3.96 9.64 -37.03
C ASN A 489 5.45 9.46 -36.71
N ASP A 490 6.09 10.54 -36.26
CA ASP A 490 7.52 10.54 -35.93
C ASP A 490 7.81 10.17 -34.47
N ILE A 491 6.77 9.83 -33.68
CA ILE A 491 6.86 9.63 -32.23
C ILE A 491 7.07 8.18 -31.89
N ILE A 492 6.26 7.29 -32.50
CA ILE A 492 6.30 5.85 -32.25
C ILE A 492 6.58 5.15 -33.58
N LYS A 493 7.54 4.22 -33.56
CA LYS A 493 7.74 3.34 -34.70
C LYS A 493 6.45 2.61 -35.02
N ARG A 494 6.00 2.71 -36.26
CA ARG A 494 4.78 2.05 -36.76
C ARG A 494 4.84 0.54 -36.49
N ASP A 495 3.85 0.03 -35.79
CA ASP A 495 3.68 -1.39 -35.46
C ASP A 495 2.22 -1.77 -35.67
N LEU A 496 1.92 -2.29 -36.87
CA LEU A 496 0.56 -2.65 -37.25
C LEU A 496 0.02 -3.82 -36.45
N TYR A 497 0.87 -4.76 -36.02
CA TYR A 497 0.46 -5.90 -35.21
C TYR A 497 0.02 -5.44 -33.81
N LYS A 498 0.84 -4.62 -33.16
CA LYS A 498 0.52 -4.04 -31.87
C LYS A 498 -0.71 -3.13 -31.95
N GLY A 499 -0.81 -2.31 -33.01
CA GLY A 499 -1.97 -1.48 -33.24
C GLY A 499 -3.27 -2.27 -33.37
N LYS A 500 -3.26 -3.38 -34.14
CA LYS A 500 -4.42 -4.28 -34.27
C LYS A 500 -4.83 -4.90 -32.92
N ARG A 501 -3.87 -5.38 -32.13
CA ARG A 501 -4.15 -5.92 -30.77
C ARG A 501 -4.79 -4.87 -29.86
N LEU A 502 -4.30 -3.65 -29.88
CA LEU A 502 -4.86 -2.54 -29.10
C LEU A 502 -6.27 -2.19 -29.55
N LEU A 503 -6.56 -2.21 -30.86
CA LEU A 503 -7.93 -2.02 -31.35
C LEU A 503 -8.88 -3.12 -30.87
N LEU A 504 -8.44 -4.38 -30.86
CA LEU A 504 -9.24 -5.49 -30.33
C LEU A 504 -9.52 -5.33 -28.83
N LEU A 505 -8.50 -4.98 -28.06
CA LEU A 505 -8.65 -4.70 -26.63
C LEU A 505 -9.58 -3.49 -26.38
N SER A 506 -9.45 -2.44 -27.17
CA SER A 506 -10.35 -1.28 -27.12
C SER A 506 -11.80 -1.68 -27.42
N LYS A 507 -12.03 -2.63 -28.36
CA LYS A 507 -13.35 -3.16 -28.68
C LYS A 507 -13.99 -3.87 -27.49
N GLU A 508 -13.21 -4.68 -26.77
CA GLU A 508 -13.68 -5.34 -25.55
C GLU A 508 -14.14 -4.32 -24.50
N TRP A 509 -13.35 -3.30 -24.23
CA TRP A 509 -13.70 -2.22 -23.31
C TRP A 509 -14.91 -1.40 -23.77
N ALA A 510 -14.98 -1.05 -25.06
CA ALA A 510 -16.12 -0.31 -25.63
C ALA A 510 -17.41 -1.12 -25.55
N THR A 511 -17.34 -2.44 -25.66
CA THR A 511 -18.50 -3.34 -25.46
C THR A 511 -18.96 -3.32 -24.01
N ILE A 512 -18.03 -3.37 -23.04
CA ILE A 512 -18.34 -3.28 -21.61
C ILE A 512 -18.97 -1.92 -21.28
N ALA A 513 -18.46 -0.84 -21.88
CA ALA A 513 -18.94 0.53 -21.69
C ALA A 513 -20.27 0.82 -22.42
N GLY A 514 -20.67 -0.01 -23.40
CA GLY A 514 -21.84 0.25 -24.24
C GLY A 514 -21.65 1.43 -25.21
N ASP A 515 -20.41 1.72 -25.63
CA ASP A 515 -20.11 2.83 -26.55
C ASP A 515 -20.18 2.39 -28.03
N ASP A 516 -21.40 2.38 -28.59
CA ASP A 516 -21.67 2.00 -29.98
C ASP A 516 -20.93 2.90 -30.99
N LYS A 517 -20.73 4.16 -30.67
CA LYS A 517 -20.03 5.11 -31.55
C LYS A 517 -18.54 4.78 -31.66
N LEU A 518 -17.92 4.45 -30.54
CA LEU A 518 -16.53 4.02 -30.49
C LEU A 518 -16.36 2.65 -31.14
N LEU A 519 -17.29 1.70 -30.90
CA LEU A 519 -17.32 0.38 -31.55
C LEU A 519 -17.34 0.52 -33.07
N SER A 520 -18.20 1.38 -33.63
CA SER A 520 -18.22 1.64 -35.08
C SER A 520 -16.89 2.19 -35.62
N SER A 521 -16.23 3.05 -34.84
CA SER A 521 -14.92 3.61 -35.21
C SER A 521 -13.81 2.56 -35.18
N ILE A 522 -13.83 1.70 -34.18
CA ILE A 522 -12.88 0.59 -34.04
C ILE A 522 -13.05 -0.43 -35.18
N ASP A 523 -14.29 -0.79 -35.53
CA ASP A 523 -14.57 -1.74 -36.59
C ASP A 523 -14.11 -1.23 -37.95
N LYS A 524 -14.30 0.07 -38.24
CA LYS A 524 -13.71 0.72 -39.43
C LYS A 524 -12.17 0.66 -39.40
N GLY A 525 -11.56 0.85 -38.22
CA GLY A 525 -10.12 0.72 -38.06
C GLY A 525 -9.63 -0.70 -38.32
N LEU A 526 -10.33 -1.70 -37.78
CA LEU A 526 -9.99 -3.12 -37.94
C LEU A 526 -10.18 -3.61 -39.39
N ALA A 527 -11.15 -3.09 -40.12
CA ALA A 527 -11.37 -3.43 -41.53
C ALA A 527 -10.14 -3.09 -42.41
N ASN A 528 -9.32 -2.11 -42.04
CA ASN A 528 -8.08 -1.76 -42.75
C ASN A 528 -6.95 -2.81 -42.53
N PHE A 529 -7.14 -3.83 -41.71
CA PHE A 529 -6.17 -4.91 -41.46
C PHE A 529 -6.57 -6.23 -42.16
N GLN A 530 -7.65 -6.22 -42.89
CA GLN A 530 -8.04 -7.34 -43.78
C GLN A 530 -7.37 -7.18 -45.13
#